data_1f48bc1588b47bed1983de2c62d88c16
#
_entry.id   1f48bc1588b47bed1983de2c62d88c16
#
_cell.length_a   1.000
_cell.length_b   1.000
_cell.length_c   1.000
_cell.angle_alpha   90.00
_cell.angle_beta   90.00
_cell.angle_gamma   90.00
#
_symmetry.space_group_name_H-M   'P 1'
#
loop_
_entity.id
_entity.type
_entity.pdbx_description
1 polymer ?
#
loop_
_entity_poly.entity_id
_entity_poly.type
_entity_poly.pdbx_seq_one_letter_code
_entity_poly.pdbx_strand_id
1 'polypeptide(L)'
;SELSGFSDTGKTGLEAQLDKKLRGKAGGKIEIVSKEEEVRKVLVEQKRKDGETIQLNIDSSLQKEAFVALNNLAGSTVVTDPSTGALKAVVSSPSYDPNKFILGISQKDYDDYGNNKLNPFLARFATGYAPGSTFKTLTAAIGIDAGVTSPEKTHEINGLKWQKDGSWGDYFVTRVSDAVSNVNMNDALIYSDNIYFAMEALEIGQEKYLAGLEKFPFGEKMSVNIPMVGAQISNDDIDSEILLADTA
;
A
#
# COMPACT_ATOMS: atom_id res chain seq x y z
N SER A 1 -8.32 -30.13 15.56
CA SER A 1 -8.50 -28.84 16.26
C SER A 1 -7.41 -28.71 17.31
N GLU A 2 -6.44 -27.84 17.04
CA GLU A 2 -5.27 -27.65 17.92
C GLU A 2 -5.48 -26.55 18.97
N LEU A 3 -6.72 -26.18 19.27
CA LEU A 3 -7.04 -25.10 20.18
C LEU A 3 -7.60 -25.65 21.48
N SER A 4 -6.71 -25.98 22.40
CA SER A 4 -7.10 -25.96 23.83
C SER A 4 -7.33 -24.49 24.22
N GLY A 5 -8.45 -24.19 24.88
CA GLY A 5 -9.05 -22.87 25.03
C GLY A 5 -8.29 -21.73 25.73
N PHE A 6 -6.96 -21.65 25.62
CA PHE A 6 -6.13 -20.65 26.29
C PHE A 6 -4.95 -20.15 25.45
N SER A 7 -4.95 -20.31 24.12
CA SER A 7 -3.89 -19.75 23.29
C SER A 7 -4.39 -18.54 22.53
N ASP A 8 -3.73 -17.41 22.70
CA ASP A 8 -3.96 -16.23 21.89
C ASP A 8 -3.67 -16.52 20.41
N THR A 9 -4.46 -15.97 19.53
CA THR A 9 -4.35 -16.18 18.09
C THR A 9 -4.35 -14.84 17.38
N GLY A 10 -3.34 -14.60 16.56
CA GLY A 10 -3.29 -13.42 15.70
C GLY A 10 -4.44 -13.42 14.68
N LYS A 11 -5.25 -12.36 14.65
CA LYS A 11 -6.43 -12.26 13.78
C LYS A 11 -6.21 -11.29 12.61
N THR A 12 -5.42 -10.26 12.81
CA THR A 12 -5.17 -9.20 11.83
C THR A 12 -3.72 -8.74 11.86
N GLY A 13 -3.29 -8.02 10.84
CA GLY A 13 -1.98 -7.37 10.78
C GLY A 13 -0.80 -8.33 10.89
N LEU A 14 0.25 -7.88 11.54
CA LEU A 14 1.47 -8.65 11.75
C LEU A 14 1.26 -9.87 12.64
N GLU A 15 0.39 -9.77 13.63
CA GLU A 15 0.07 -10.91 14.51
C GLU A 15 -0.53 -12.07 13.74
N ALA A 16 -1.45 -11.81 12.77
CA ALA A 16 -2.00 -12.85 11.91
C ALA A 16 -0.95 -13.46 10.97
N GLN A 17 -0.11 -12.63 10.38
CA GLN A 17 0.92 -13.08 9.45
C GLN A 17 2.02 -13.90 10.13
N LEU A 18 2.37 -13.54 11.35
CA LEU A 18 3.44 -14.13 12.13
C LEU A 18 2.95 -15.10 13.21
N ASP A 19 1.66 -15.39 13.25
CA ASP A 19 1.01 -16.16 14.29
C ASP A 19 1.68 -17.52 14.56
N LYS A 20 2.08 -18.25 13.53
CA LYS A 20 2.79 -19.52 13.67
C LYS A 20 4.11 -19.42 14.43
N LYS A 21 4.79 -18.27 14.32
CA LYS A 21 6.03 -17.98 15.04
C LYS A 21 5.76 -17.48 16.44
N LEU A 22 4.79 -16.57 16.58
CA LEU A 22 4.48 -15.91 17.85
C LEU A 22 3.75 -16.82 18.84
N ARG A 23 2.88 -17.71 18.37
CA ARG A 23 2.02 -18.55 19.20
C ARG A 23 2.78 -19.56 20.08
N GLY A 24 3.92 -20.06 19.61
CA GLY A 24 4.62 -21.16 20.25
C GLY A 24 3.86 -22.49 20.11
N LYS A 25 4.11 -23.41 21.03
CA LYS A 25 3.44 -24.71 21.11
C LYS A 25 3.02 -25.00 22.56
N ALA A 26 1.76 -25.34 22.75
CA ALA A 26 1.26 -25.76 24.06
C ALA A 26 1.97 -27.05 24.49
N GLY A 27 2.31 -27.13 25.77
CA GLY A 27 2.69 -28.35 26.42
C GLY A 27 1.46 -29.15 26.82
N GLY A 28 1.68 -30.42 27.09
CA GLY A 28 0.63 -31.31 27.60
C GLY A 28 1.21 -32.62 28.09
N LYS A 29 0.48 -33.32 28.96
CA LYS A 29 0.86 -34.64 29.39
C LYS A 29 -0.38 -35.54 29.52
N ILE A 30 -0.17 -36.81 29.26
CA ILE A 30 -1.15 -37.85 29.46
C ILE A 30 -0.65 -38.66 30.65
N GLU A 31 -1.49 -38.68 31.71
CA GLU A 31 -1.15 -39.33 32.97
C GLU A 31 -2.19 -40.37 33.34
N ILE A 32 -1.75 -41.45 33.97
CA ILE A 32 -2.63 -42.36 34.70
C ILE A 32 -2.68 -41.85 36.11
N VAL A 33 -3.90 -41.55 36.56
CA VAL A 33 -4.15 -41.10 37.94
C VAL A 33 -4.93 -42.14 38.74
N SER A 34 -4.74 -42.19 40.05
CA SER A 34 -5.53 -42.99 40.97
C SER A 34 -6.94 -42.38 41.16
N LYS A 35 -7.81 -43.05 41.93
CA LYS A 35 -9.13 -42.51 42.30
C LYS A 35 -9.02 -41.23 43.14
N GLU A 36 -7.90 -41.08 43.83
CA GLU A 36 -7.56 -39.93 44.68
C GLU A 36 -6.80 -38.84 43.89
N GLU A 37 -6.80 -38.89 42.53
CA GLU A 37 -6.13 -37.95 41.61
C GLU A 37 -4.59 -37.93 41.72
N GLU A 38 -3.97 -38.95 42.37
CA GLU A 38 -2.52 -39.08 42.42
C GLU A 38 -1.98 -39.61 41.10
N VAL A 39 -0.96 -38.95 40.53
CA VAL A 39 -0.30 -39.40 39.30
C VAL A 39 0.46 -40.70 39.53
N ARG A 40 0.00 -41.79 38.90
CA ARG A 40 0.63 -43.11 38.97
C ARG A 40 1.69 -43.29 37.90
N LYS A 41 1.46 -42.73 36.71
CA LYS A 41 2.37 -42.84 35.58
C LYS A 41 2.11 -41.76 34.58
N VAL A 42 3.19 -41.11 34.08
CA VAL A 42 3.15 -40.26 32.89
C VAL A 42 3.37 -41.15 31.66
N LEU A 43 2.41 -41.18 30.76
CA LEU A 43 2.48 -41.96 29.52
C LEU A 43 3.18 -41.18 28.40
N VAL A 44 2.83 -39.90 28.24
CA VAL A 44 3.37 -39.00 27.24
C VAL A 44 3.46 -37.62 27.86
N GLU A 45 4.56 -36.93 27.60
CA GLU A 45 4.75 -35.53 27.95
C GLU A 45 5.28 -34.76 26.75
N GLN A 46 4.62 -33.70 26.39
CA GLN A 46 5.09 -32.70 25.45
C GLN A 46 5.39 -31.41 26.22
N LYS A 47 6.66 -30.99 26.21
CA LYS A 47 7.04 -29.74 26.86
C LYS A 47 6.49 -28.54 26.07
N ARG A 48 6.03 -27.51 26.79
CA ARG A 48 5.69 -26.22 26.22
C ARG A 48 6.91 -25.63 25.48
N LYS A 49 6.65 -25.03 24.34
CA LYS A 49 7.64 -24.22 23.61
C LYS A 49 7.08 -22.83 23.44
N ASP A 50 7.78 -21.82 23.96
CA ASP A 50 7.40 -20.43 23.78
C ASP A 50 7.51 -19.99 22.32
N GLY A 51 6.76 -18.97 21.95
CA GLY A 51 6.85 -18.34 20.62
C GLY A 51 8.18 -17.60 20.44
N GLU A 52 8.45 -17.26 19.20
CA GLU A 52 9.66 -16.54 18.81
C GLU A 52 9.49 -15.04 19.09
N THR A 53 10.57 -14.37 19.50
CA THR A 53 10.63 -12.91 19.54
C THR A 53 10.87 -12.40 18.11
N ILE A 54 10.04 -11.47 17.66
CA ILE A 54 10.15 -10.84 16.34
C ILE A 54 10.58 -9.39 16.50
N GLN A 55 11.73 -9.05 15.94
CA GLN A 55 12.22 -7.67 15.87
C GLN A 55 11.65 -7.01 14.61
N LEU A 56 11.00 -5.85 14.79
CA LEU A 56 10.49 -5.03 13.69
C LEU A 56 11.43 -3.84 13.43
N ASN A 57 11.36 -3.29 12.21
CA ASN A 57 12.04 -2.04 11.86
C ASN A 57 11.20 -0.80 12.20
N ILE A 58 9.98 -1.00 12.70
CA ILE A 58 9.08 0.09 13.08
C ILE A 58 9.66 0.89 14.25
N ASP A 59 9.74 2.19 14.07
CA ASP A 59 10.02 3.15 15.13
C ASP A 59 8.70 3.57 15.78
N SER A 60 8.53 3.23 17.04
CA SER A 60 7.27 3.46 17.77
C SER A 60 6.94 4.94 17.94
N SER A 61 7.95 5.81 18.05
CA SER A 61 7.76 7.26 18.17
C SER A 61 7.26 7.82 16.84
N LEU A 62 7.93 7.47 15.74
CA LEU A 62 7.54 7.88 14.40
C LEU A 62 6.16 7.34 14.02
N GLN A 63 5.85 6.09 14.37
CA GLN A 63 4.53 5.48 14.18
C GLN A 63 3.43 6.30 14.88
N LYS A 64 3.68 6.69 16.14
CA LYS A 64 2.76 7.50 16.92
C LYS A 64 2.59 8.90 16.33
N GLU A 65 3.68 9.57 15.99
CA GLU A 65 3.65 10.91 15.38
C GLU A 65 2.88 10.92 14.06
N ALA A 66 3.15 9.95 13.18
CA ALA A 66 2.44 9.80 11.92
C ALA A 66 0.94 9.56 12.12
N PHE A 67 0.55 8.76 13.13
CA PHE A 67 -0.85 8.55 13.46
C PHE A 67 -1.54 9.84 13.97
N VAL A 68 -0.88 10.56 14.87
CA VAL A 68 -1.40 11.82 15.41
C VAL A 68 -1.53 12.89 14.33
N ALA A 69 -0.56 12.97 13.40
CA ALA A 69 -0.56 13.92 12.30
C ALA A 69 -1.78 13.73 11.34
N LEU A 70 -2.27 12.51 11.19
CA LEU A 70 -3.48 12.23 10.41
C LEU A 70 -4.76 12.74 11.08
N ASN A 71 -4.73 13.05 12.37
CA ASN A 71 -5.80 13.73 13.12
C ASN A 71 -7.21 13.18 12.86
N ASN A 72 -7.35 11.85 12.85
CA ASN A 72 -8.59 11.11 12.52
C ASN A 72 -9.13 11.32 11.08
N LEU A 73 -8.40 12.00 10.22
CA LEU A 73 -8.73 12.02 8.79
C LEU A 73 -8.56 10.62 8.18
N ALA A 74 -9.39 10.29 7.21
CA ALA A 74 -9.25 9.03 6.47
C ALA A 74 -8.00 9.11 5.58
N GLY A 75 -6.99 8.31 5.92
CA GLY A 75 -5.72 8.31 5.21
C GLY A 75 -4.75 7.24 5.71
N SER A 76 -3.60 7.19 5.08
CA SER A 76 -2.48 6.35 5.50
C SER A 76 -1.15 7.08 5.36
N THR A 77 -0.20 6.69 6.20
CA THR A 77 1.19 7.16 6.12
C THR A 77 2.11 5.96 6.18
N VAL A 78 3.00 5.85 5.20
CA VAL A 78 4.07 4.85 5.18
C VAL A 78 5.41 5.59 5.11
N VAL A 79 6.29 5.29 6.05
CA VAL A 79 7.65 5.85 6.09
C VAL A 79 8.65 4.73 5.92
N THR A 80 9.51 4.89 4.93
CA THR A 80 10.54 3.91 4.58
C THR A 80 11.93 4.52 4.65
N ASP A 81 12.91 3.72 4.96
CA ASP A 81 14.30 4.05 4.74
C ASP A 81 14.65 3.76 3.27
N PRO A 82 14.98 4.75 2.45
CA PRO A 82 15.20 4.55 1.02
C PRO A 82 16.45 3.72 0.70
N SER A 83 17.39 3.62 1.64
CA SER A 83 18.63 2.86 1.44
C SER A 83 18.46 1.36 1.68
N THR A 84 17.50 0.98 2.52
CA THR A 84 17.29 -0.42 2.95
C THR A 84 15.92 -0.97 2.61
N GLY A 85 14.96 -0.09 2.27
CA GLY A 85 13.55 -0.44 2.12
C GLY A 85 12.83 -0.75 3.44
N ALA A 86 13.50 -0.56 4.60
CA ALA A 86 12.92 -0.86 5.90
C ALA A 86 11.73 0.05 6.22
N LEU A 87 10.59 -0.54 6.59
CA LEU A 87 9.40 0.18 7.02
C LEU A 87 9.62 0.72 8.43
N LYS A 88 9.63 2.05 8.59
CA LYS A 88 9.81 2.75 9.87
C LYS A 88 8.48 3.14 10.51
N ALA A 89 7.46 3.42 9.71
CA ALA A 89 6.09 3.60 10.15
C ALA A 89 5.12 3.11 9.09
N VAL A 90 4.00 2.51 9.52
CA VAL A 90 2.91 2.05 8.64
C VAL A 90 1.60 2.32 9.37
N VAL A 91 0.90 3.36 8.96
CA VAL A 91 -0.25 3.92 9.67
C VAL A 91 -1.48 3.94 8.78
N SER A 92 -2.61 3.56 9.36
CA SER A 92 -3.95 3.76 8.80
C SER A 92 -4.80 4.56 9.77
N SER A 93 -5.55 5.54 9.30
CA SER A 93 -6.42 6.38 10.10
C SER A 93 -7.79 6.54 9.43
N PRO A 94 -8.91 6.61 10.22
CA PRO A 94 -8.97 6.20 11.61
C PRO A 94 -8.66 4.73 11.80
N SER A 95 -8.36 4.33 13.02
CA SER A 95 -8.08 2.95 13.39
C SER A 95 -8.88 2.55 14.63
N TYR A 96 -8.69 1.35 15.09
CA TYR A 96 -9.33 0.81 16.30
C TYR A 96 -8.27 0.44 17.35
N ASP A 97 -8.69 0.37 18.61
CA ASP A 97 -7.84 -0.10 19.71
C ASP A 97 -7.88 -1.64 19.77
N PRO A 98 -6.77 -2.34 19.41
CA PRO A 98 -6.74 -3.80 19.45
C PRO A 98 -6.88 -4.37 20.87
N ASN A 99 -6.51 -3.62 21.91
CA ASN A 99 -6.61 -4.07 23.28
C ASN A 99 -8.06 -4.32 23.70
N LYS A 100 -9.02 -3.57 23.16
CA LYS A 100 -10.45 -3.81 23.41
C LYS A 100 -10.89 -5.21 22.98
N PHE A 101 -10.27 -5.76 21.93
CA PHE A 101 -10.61 -7.10 21.42
C PHE A 101 -10.03 -8.22 22.31
N ILE A 102 -8.84 -8.03 22.85
CA ILE A 102 -8.18 -8.99 23.76
C ILE A 102 -8.97 -9.09 25.07
N LEU A 103 -9.41 -7.96 25.59
CA LEU A 103 -10.15 -7.89 26.86
C LEU A 103 -11.65 -8.22 26.72
N GLY A 104 -12.12 -8.45 25.51
CA GLY A 104 -13.54 -8.65 25.20
C GLY A 104 -14.22 -7.32 24.85
N ILE A 105 -14.39 -7.07 23.56
CA ILE A 105 -15.07 -5.87 23.05
C ILE A 105 -16.58 -5.98 23.32
N SER A 106 -17.20 -4.88 23.76
CA SER A 106 -18.65 -4.80 23.87
C SER A 106 -19.31 -4.82 22.48
N GLN A 107 -20.53 -5.35 22.36
CA GLN A 107 -21.27 -5.30 21.10
C GLN A 107 -21.44 -3.85 20.62
N LYS A 108 -21.70 -2.93 21.53
CA LYS A 108 -21.82 -1.50 21.23
C LYS A 108 -20.54 -0.93 20.59
N ASP A 109 -19.37 -1.16 21.20
CA ASP A 109 -18.09 -0.66 20.64
C ASP A 109 -17.78 -1.29 19.29
N TYR A 110 -18.09 -2.58 19.11
CA TYR A 110 -17.91 -3.26 17.82
C TYR A 110 -18.79 -2.65 16.74
N ASP A 111 -20.06 -2.40 17.04
CA ASP A 111 -21.03 -1.79 16.14
C ASP A 111 -20.65 -0.33 15.83
N ASP A 112 -20.13 0.42 16.81
CA ASP A 112 -19.63 1.78 16.61
C ASP A 112 -18.47 1.81 15.61
N TYR A 113 -17.53 0.86 15.67
CA TYR A 113 -16.48 0.71 14.66
C TYR A 113 -17.04 0.27 13.31
N GLY A 114 -17.94 -0.73 13.29
CA GLY A 114 -18.50 -1.29 12.05
C GLY A 114 -19.39 -0.32 11.28
N ASN A 115 -20.13 0.54 11.98
CA ASN A 115 -21.04 1.53 11.40
C ASN A 115 -20.33 2.87 11.09
N ASN A 116 -19.06 3.01 11.45
CA ASN A 116 -18.31 4.23 11.18
C ASN A 116 -18.04 4.38 9.67
N LYS A 117 -18.54 5.47 9.08
CA LYS A 117 -18.39 5.76 7.65
C LYS A 117 -16.92 5.85 7.18
N LEU A 118 -16.01 6.12 8.10
CA LEU A 118 -14.57 6.16 7.83
C LEU A 118 -13.89 4.79 7.94
N ASN A 119 -14.63 3.69 8.12
CA ASN A 119 -14.13 2.32 8.14
C ASN A 119 -12.82 2.13 8.93
N PRO A 120 -12.82 2.20 10.28
CA PRO A 120 -11.60 2.06 11.08
C PRO A 120 -10.90 0.70 10.93
N PHE A 121 -11.63 -0.34 10.48
CA PHE A 121 -11.06 -1.67 10.22
C PHE A 121 -10.29 -1.75 8.90
N LEU A 122 -10.40 -0.75 8.02
CA LEU A 122 -9.71 -0.76 6.74
C LEU A 122 -8.23 -0.41 6.91
N ALA A 123 -7.36 -1.34 6.53
CA ALA A 123 -5.93 -1.09 6.43
C ALA A 123 -5.62 -0.30 5.14
N ARG A 124 -5.71 1.03 5.20
CA ARG A 124 -5.59 1.90 4.04
C ARG A 124 -4.24 1.83 3.35
N PHE A 125 -3.17 1.59 4.10
CA PHE A 125 -1.85 1.38 3.52
C PHE A 125 -1.75 0.12 2.66
N ALA A 126 -2.71 -0.81 2.79
CA ALA A 126 -2.73 -2.07 2.07
C ALA A 126 -3.64 -2.06 0.82
N THR A 127 -4.31 -0.94 0.55
CA THR A 127 -5.21 -0.78 -0.61
C THR A 127 -4.52 -0.03 -1.73
N GLY A 128 -4.95 -0.27 -2.98
CA GLY A 128 -4.51 0.49 -4.14
C GLY A 128 -5.25 1.83 -4.25
N TYR A 129 -4.54 2.86 -4.69
CA TYR A 129 -5.07 4.19 -4.99
C TYR A 129 -4.59 4.63 -6.38
N ALA A 130 -5.42 5.41 -7.07
CA ALA A 130 -4.97 6.10 -8.26
C ALA A 130 -3.86 7.10 -7.87
N PRO A 131 -2.68 7.04 -8.49
CA PRO A 131 -1.54 7.84 -8.07
C PRO A 131 -1.71 9.32 -8.38
N GLY A 132 -2.56 9.67 -9.36
CA GLY A 132 -2.69 11.03 -9.87
C GLY A 132 -1.35 11.59 -10.33
N SER A 133 -1.13 12.88 -10.16
CA SER A 133 0.06 13.58 -10.63
C SER A 133 1.40 13.11 -10.04
N THR A 134 1.40 12.26 -9.03
CA THR A 134 2.64 11.63 -8.56
C THR A 134 3.22 10.67 -9.61
N PHE A 135 2.40 10.16 -10.51
CA PHE A 135 2.81 9.27 -11.59
C PHE A 135 3.67 9.97 -12.66
N LYS A 136 3.53 11.27 -12.82
CA LYS A 136 4.30 12.09 -13.78
C LYS A 136 5.81 11.97 -13.61
N THR A 137 6.28 11.72 -12.38
CA THR A 137 7.70 11.47 -12.13
C THR A 137 8.19 10.18 -12.78
N LEU A 138 7.33 9.15 -12.87
CA LEU A 138 7.62 7.91 -13.55
C LEU A 138 7.63 8.12 -15.06
N THR A 139 6.64 8.82 -15.60
CA THR A 139 6.55 9.17 -17.02
C THR A 139 7.79 9.96 -17.46
N ALA A 140 8.22 10.96 -16.66
CA ALA A 140 9.44 11.71 -16.91
C ALA A 140 10.69 10.81 -16.96
N ALA A 141 10.83 9.92 -15.96
CA ALA A 141 11.96 9.00 -15.90
C ALA A 141 11.99 8.03 -17.09
N ILE A 142 10.82 7.48 -17.48
CA ILE A 142 10.68 6.60 -18.64
C ILE A 142 11.05 7.32 -19.93
N GLY A 143 10.58 8.56 -20.11
CA GLY A 143 10.88 9.36 -21.29
C GLY A 143 12.36 9.67 -21.45
N ILE A 144 13.03 10.01 -20.34
CA ILE A 144 14.49 10.26 -20.32
C ILE A 144 15.24 8.95 -20.63
N ASP A 145 14.89 7.86 -19.99
CA ASP A 145 15.56 6.57 -20.19
C ASP A 145 15.36 6.01 -21.62
N ALA A 146 14.18 6.27 -22.20
CA ALA A 146 13.88 5.92 -23.59
C ALA A 146 14.57 6.83 -24.63
N GLY A 147 15.24 7.90 -24.19
CA GLY A 147 15.91 8.89 -25.05
C GLY A 147 14.94 9.73 -25.89
N VAL A 148 13.69 9.85 -25.46
CA VAL A 148 12.62 10.58 -26.17
C VAL A 148 12.49 12.01 -25.66
N THR A 149 12.76 12.22 -24.37
CA THR A 149 12.69 13.53 -23.72
C THR A 149 13.95 13.89 -22.97
N SER A 150 14.05 15.16 -22.59
CA SER A 150 15.06 15.70 -21.69
C SER A 150 14.45 16.80 -20.83
N PRO A 151 15.09 17.21 -19.73
CA PRO A 151 14.60 18.32 -18.91
C PRO A 151 14.42 19.63 -19.67
N GLU A 152 15.21 19.84 -20.75
CA GLU A 152 15.22 21.05 -21.56
C GLU A 152 14.23 21.03 -22.74
N LYS A 153 13.72 19.83 -23.10
CA LYS A 153 12.72 19.69 -24.16
C LYS A 153 11.45 20.43 -23.81
N THR A 154 10.94 21.21 -24.75
CA THR A 154 9.74 22.02 -24.57
C THR A 154 8.62 21.59 -25.50
N HIS A 155 7.38 21.75 -25.02
CA HIS A 155 6.17 21.71 -25.84
C HIS A 155 5.51 23.08 -25.86
N GLU A 156 5.03 23.51 -27.01
CA GLU A 156 4.16 24.69 -27.10
C GLU A 156 2.73 24.27 -26.83
N ILE A 157 2.18 24.74 -25.67
CA ILE A 157 0.85 24.40 -25.18
C ILE A 157 0.07 25.68 -24.99
N ASN A 158 -0.99 25.86 -25.80
CA ASN A 158 -1.82 27.03 -25.78
C ASN A 158 -3.18 26.74 -25.12
N GLY A 159 -3.53 27.50 -24.07
CA GLY A 159 -4.78 27.39 -23.35
C GLY A 159 -4.82 26.19 -22.38
N LEU A 160 -6.01 25.83 -21.94
CA LEU A 160 -6.25 24.87 -20.87
C LEU A 160 -6.70 23.48 -21.37
N LYS A 161 -6.89 23.30 -22.67
CA LYS A 161 -7.36 22.06 -23.29
C LYS A 161 -6.52 21.72 -24.51
N TRP A 162 -6.27 20.45 -24.68
CA TRP A 162 -5.54 19.92 -25.82
C TRP A 162 -6.07 18.55 -26.23
N GLN A 163 -6.05 18.25 -27.49
CA GLN A 163 -6.22 16.93 -28.07
C GLN A 163 -5.22 16.75 -29.19
N LYS A 164 -4.80 15.51 -29.44
CA LYS A 164 -3.84 15.23 -30.52
C LYS A 164 -4.39 15.63 -31.90
N ASP A 165 -5.61 15.19 -32.18
CA ASP A 165 -6.33 15.51 -33.42
C ASP A 165 -7.82 15.13 -33.29
N GLY A 166 -8.57 15.32 -34.37
CA GLY A 166 -10.01 15.06 -34.41
C GLY A 166 -10.42 13.58 -34.24
N SER A 167 -9.47 12.63 -34.27
CA SER A 167 -9.79 11.22 -34.03
C SER A 167 -10.20 10.95 -32.57
N TRP A 168 -9.86 11.87 -31.67
CA TRP A 168 -10.22 11.80 -30.25
C TRP A 168 -11.66 12.28 -29.96
N GLY A 169 -12.38 12.79 -30.99
CA GLY A 169 -13.76 13.27 -30.82
C GLY A 169 -13.85 14.40 -29.81
N ASP A 170 -14.67 14.22 -28.79
CA ASP A 170 -14.91 15.21 -27.72
C ASP A 170 -13.96 15.04 -26.53
N TYR A 171 -12.98 14.14 -26.59
CA TYR A 171 -12.00 13.95 -25.53
C TYR A 171 -10.87 14.97 -25.61
N PHE A 172 -10.58 15.63 -24.49
CA PHE A 172 -9.49 16.59 -24.34
C PHE A 172 -8.74 16.33 -23.03
N VAL A 173 -7.42 16.34 -23.08
CA VAL A 173 -6.59 16.48 -21.90
C VAL A 173 -6.65 17.93 -21.44
N THR A 174 -6.84 18.12 -20.13
CA THR A 174 -6.94 19.47 -19.53
C THR A 174 -5.85 19.72 -18.52
N ARG A 175 -5.39 20.97 -18.42
CA ARG A 175 -4.47 21.43 -17.38
C ARG A 175 -5.07 22.53 -16.54
N VAL A 176 -4.58 22.70 -15.31
CA VAL A 176 -5.12 23.68 -14.33
C VAL A 176 -4.59 25.09 -14.54
N SER A 177 -3.45 25.26 -15.20
CA SER A 177 -2.78 26.55 -15.38
C SER A 177 -2.27 26.68 -16.81
N ASP A 178 -2.40 27.88 -17.38
CA ASP A 178 -1.82 28.29 -18.66
C ASP A 178 -0.76 29.40 -18.47
N ALA A 179 -0.20 29.51 -17.25
CA ALA A 179 0.84 30.49 -16.92
C ALA A 179 2.11 30.39 -17.78
N VAL A 180 2.39 29.20 -18.31
CA VAL A 180 3.50 28.93 -19.22
C VAL A 180 2.96 28.30 -20.50
N SER A 181 3.38 28.80 -21.66
CA SER A 181 3.01 28.26 -22.98
C SER A 181 4.12 27.42 -23.61
N ASN A 182 5.39 27.79 -23.43
CA ASN A 182 6.52 26.98 -23.86
C ASN A 182 7.01 26.16 -22.65
N VAL A 183 6.36 25.01 -22.43
CA VAL A 183 6.45 24.21 -21.21
C VAL A 183 7.59 23.21 -21.35
N ASN A 184 8.57 23.25 -20.46
CA ASN A 184 9.58 22.20 -20.28
C ASN A 184 9.20 21.25 -19.14
N MET A 185 10.00 20.21 -18.91
CA MET A 185 9.73 19.21 -17.86
C MET A 185 9.66 19.82 -16.45
N ASN A 186 10.51 20.80 -16.14
CA ASN A 186 10.50 21.46 -14.83
C ASN A 186 9.20 22.25 -14.63
N ASP A 187 8.79 23.03 -15.64
CA ASP A 187 7.51 23.75 -15.59
C ASP A 187 6.33 22.78 -15.50
N ALA A 188 6.36 21.68 -16.26
CA ALA A 188 5.32 20.66 -16.24
C ALA A 188 5.16 20.00 -14.86
N LEU A 189 6.23 19.76 -14.15
CA LEU A 189 6.19 19.23 -12.78
C LEU A 189 5.72 20.30 -11.77
N ILE A 190 6.21 21.54 -11.88
CA ILE A 190 5.79 22.65 -10.98
C ILE A 190 4.29 22.93 -11.10
N TYR A 191 3.79 23.04 -12.33
CA TYR A 191 2.37 23.37 -12.59
C TYR A 191 1.47 22.13 -12.71
N SER A 192 2.06 20.93 -12.56
CA SER A 192 1.34 19.65 -12.71
C SER A 192 0.62 19.56 -14.07
N ASP A 193 1.32 19.88 -15.17
CA ASP A 193 0.74 20.01 -16.51
C ASP A 193 0.43 18.62 -17.11
N ASN A 194 -0.85 18.28 -17.18
CA ASN A 194 -1.29 17.01 -17.76
C ASN A 194 -1.06 16.96 -19.28
N ILE A 195 -1.16 18.12 -19.95
CA ILE A 195 -1.01 18.16 -21.43
C ILE A 195 0.43 17.84 -21.82
N TYR A 196 1.40 18.40 -21.10
CA TYR A 196 2.82 18.10 -21.33
C TYR A 196 3.08 16.60 -21.24
N PHE A 197 2.63 15.97 -20.13
CA PHE A 197 2.88 14.55 -19.93
C PHE A 197 2.10 13.64 -20.87
N ALA A 198 0.90 14.03 -21.29
CA ALA A 198 0.18 13.34 -22.36
C ALA A 198 0.93 13.38 -23.69
N MET A 199 1.49 14.53 -24.08
CA MET A 199 2.33 14.65 -25.26
C MET A 199 3.58 13.78 -25.16
N GLU A 200 4.26 13.80 -24.01
CA GLU A 200 5.44 12.97 -23.78
C GLU A 200 5.11 11.47 -23.89
N ALA A 201 4.01 11.01 -23.28
CA ALA A 201 3.62 9.60 -23.37
C ALA A 201 3.33 9.16 -24.81
N LEU A 202 2.67 10.01 -25.60
CA LEU A 202 2.43 9.73 -27.02
C LEU A 202 3.72 9.67 -27.83
N GLU A 203 4.68 10.54 -27.55
CA GLU A 203 5.98 10.52 -28.22
C GLU A 203 6.85 9.33 -27.79
N ILE A 204 6.80 8.93 -26.50
CA ILE A 204 7.43 7.70 -26.03
C ILE A 204 6.84 6.50 -26.76
N GLY A 205 5.52 6.51 -26.93
CA GLY A 205 4.74 5.44 -27.55
C GLY A 205 4.50 4.27 -26.60
N GLN A 206 3.41 3.56 -26.84
CA GLN A 206 2.92 2.48 -26.00
C GLN A 206 3.98 1.43 -25.66
N GLU A 207 4.70 0.92 -26.67
CA GLU A 207 5.69 -0.15 -26.48
C GLU A 207 6.80 0.25 -25.50
N LYS A 208 7.43 1.41 -25.74
CA LYS A 208 8.51 1.90 -24.86
C LYS A 208 7.99 2.30 -23.49
N TYR A 209 6.78 2.84 -23.42
CA TYR A 209 6.17 3.25 -22.16
C TYR A 209 5.89 2.05 -21.26
N LEU A 210 5.29 0.98 -21.80
CA LEU A 210 5.05 -0.26 -21.08
C LEU A 210 6.35 -0.94 -20.68
N ALA A 211 7.33 -1.05 -21.59
CA ALA A 211 8.66 -1.58 -21.26
C ALA A 211 9.38 -0.76 -20.16
N GLY A 212 9.15 0.55 -20.12
CA GLY A 212 9.62 1.42 -19.05
C GLY A 212 8.95 1.13 -17.71
N LEU A 213 7.64 0.90 -17.71
CA LEU A 213 6.86 0.56 -16.51
C LEU A 213 7.24 -0.82 -15.94
N GLU A 214 7.64 -1.77 -16.77
CA GLU A 214 8.14 -3.09 -16.32
C GLU A 214 9.41 -3.01 -15.43
N LYS A 215 10.13 -1.89 -15.47
CA LYS A 215 11.28 -1.65 -14.58
C LYS A 215 10.86 -1.30 -13.15
N PHE A 216 9.59 -1.03 -12.92
CA PHE A 216 8.98 -0.80 -11.62
C PHE A 216 8.18 -2.05 -11.20
N PRO A 217 7.95 -2.28 -9.89
CA PRO A 217 7.34 -3.51 -9.41
C PRO A 217 5.81 -3.57 -9.63
N PHE A 218 5.33 -3.16 -10.81
CA PHE A 218 3.93 -3.34 -11.18
C PHE A 218 3.63 -4.83 -11.43
N GLY A 219 2.47 -5.27 -10.96
CA GLY A 219 2.05 -6.67 -11.06
C GLY A 219 2.72 -7.60 -10.04
N GLU A 220 3.71 -7.13 -9.29
CA GLU A 220 4.41 -7.90 -8.29
C GLU A 220 3.80 -7.76 -6.90
N LYS A 221 3.91 -8.82 -6.10
CA LYS A 221 3.58 -8.74 -4.68
C LYS A 221 4.78 -8.20 -3.91
N MET A 222 4.54 -7.18 -3.11
CA MET A 222 5.58 -6.65 -2.22
C MET A 222 6.01 -7.72 -1.20
N SER A 223 7.32 -7.93 -1.05
CA SER A 223 7.91 -8.85 -0.08
C SER A 223 7.89 -8.28 1.35
N VAL A 224 6.71 -7.94 1.84
CA VAL A 224 6.50 -7.44 3.20
C VAL A 224 5.58 -8.37 3.98
N ASN A 225 5.78 -8.46 5.30
CA ASN A 225 4.94 -9.28 6.19
C ASN A 225 3.59 -8.60 6.50
N ILE A 226 3.06 -7.83 5.56
CA ILE A 226 1.75 -7.17 5.67
C ILE A 226 1.01 -7.49 4.38
N PRO A 227 -0.24 -7.98 4.44
CA PRO A 227 -1.03 -8.20 3.23
C PRO A 227 -1.23 -6.86 2.51
N MET A 228 -0.80 -6.78 1.28
CA MET A 228 -0.97 -5.59 0.43
C MET A 228 -1.51 -6.00 -0.94
N VAL A 229 -2.32 -5.15 -1.53
CA VAL A 229 -2.71 -5.28 -2.93
C VAL A 229 -1.49 -4.97 -3.79
N GLY A 230 -1.23 -5.80 -4.80
CA GLY A 230 -0.17 -5.52 -5.76
C GLY A 230 -0.45 -4.25 -6.55
N ALA A 231 0.60 -3.53 -6.90
CA ALA A 231 0.47 -2.38 -7.79
C ALA A 231 0.02 -2.85 -9.18
N GLN A 232 -0.88 -2.08 -9.81
CA GLN A 232 -1.32 -2.33 -11.18
C GLN A 232 -1.18 -1.04 -11.99
N ILE A 233 -0.95 -1.17 -13.28
CA ILE A 233 -0.79 -0.04 -14.20
C ILE A 233 -2.17 0.50 -14.59
N SER A 234 -3.09 -0.39 -14.94
CA SER A 234 -4.42 -0.07 -15.43
C SER A 234 -5.40 -1.21 -15.09
N ASN A 235 -6.70 -0.93 -15.15
CA ASN A 235 -7.75 -1.96 -15.05
C ASN A 235 -7.87 -2.77 -16.35
N ASP A 236 -7.60 -2.11 -17.48
CA ASP A 236 -7.65 -2.68 -18.82
C ASP A 236 -6.31 -2.49 -19.53
N ASP A 237 -6.11 -3.16 -20.66
CA ASP A 237 -4.93 -2.96 -21.49
C ASP A 237 -4.87 -1.51 -22.00
N ILE A 238 -3.69 -0.91 -22.02
CA ILE A 238 -3.46 0.42 -22.60
C ILE A 238 -3.37 0.24 -24.12
N ASP A 239 -4.52 0.12 -24.79
CA ASP A 239 -4.64 -0.21 -26.20
C ASP A 239 -4.94 0.99 -27.12
N SER A 240 -5.08 2.17 -26.53
CA SER A 240 -5.37 3.41 -27.26
C SER A 240 -4.47 4.57 -26.86
N GLU A 241 -4.30 5.52 -27.77
CA GLU A 241 -3.54 6.74 -27.50
C GLU A 241 -4.18 7.59 -26.40
N ILE A 242 -5.51 7.58 -26.29
CA ILE A 242 -6.21 8.29 -25.22
C ILE A 242 -5.87 7.68 -23.88
N LEU A 243 -5.91 6.34 -23.75
CA LEU A 243 -5.54 5.66 -22.50
C LEU A 243 -4.07 5.87 -22.16
N LEU A 244 -3.19 5.84 -23.15
CA LEU A 244 -1.77 6.11 -22.95
C LEU A 244 -1.54 7.55 -22.44
N ALA A 245 -2.20 8.53 -23.05
CA ALA A 245 -2.12 9.93 -22.64
C ALA A 245 -2.71 10.19 -21.25
N ASP A 246 -3.73 9.43 -20.88
CA ASP A 246 -4.43 9.56 -19.59
C ASP A 246 -3.69 8.84 -18.43
N THR A 247 -2.82 7.90 -18.77
CA THR A 247 -1.99 7.16 -17.81
C THR A 247 -0.74 7.96 -17.37
N ALA A 248 -0.31 8.95 -18.13
CA ALA A 248 0.96 9.65 -17.99
C ALA A 248 1.08 10.67 -16.83
#